data_f88a00bbae58218a5a9bee16a14a5155
#
_entry.id   f88a00bbae58218a5a9bee16a14a5155
#
_cell.length_a   1.000
_cell.length_b   1.000
_cell.length_c   1.000
_cell.angle_alpha   90.00
_cell.angle_beta   90.00
_cell.angle_gamma   90.00
#
_symmetry.space_group_name_H-M   'P 1'
#
loop_
_entity.id
_entity.type
_entity.pdbx_description
1 polymer ?
#
loop_
_entity_poly.entity_id
_entity_poly.type
_entity_poly.pdbx_seq_one_letter_code
_entity_poly.pdbx_strand_id
1 'polypeptide(L)'
;MTGLDDVYRARFDERRRRGKMSVWAEIVAYLQRWIDPERPVVDVACDAGYFIRHVRASERWATDIRDVSAELPPDVHFVCTDGLHLRDALRPGYFGTVFMSNYLEHLESSRQVVEQLRIACDLLGPGGRLIVLQPNVRLVGGAYWDFIDHHVALTERSLVEAGELAGLRTVRLVTRFLPYTTKGRLPQGRRLVRLYVRFPPVWWLLGKQTLYVAERPR
;
A
#
# COMPACT_ATOMS: atom_id res chain seq x y z
N MET A 1 -11.39 25.38 9.90
CA MET A 1 -11.12 24.02 9.40
C MET A 1 -9.64 23.75 9.58
N THR A 2 -9.23 23.45 10.82
CA THR A 2 -7.91 22.91 11.13
C THR A 2 -8.00 21.43 10.79
N GLY A 3 -7.60 21.14 9.56
CA GLY A 3 -7.93 19.88 8.96
C GLY A 3 -6.93 18.79 9.27
N LEU A 4 -7.29 17.60 8.89
CA LEU A 4 -6.44 16.41 8.74
C LEU A 4 -5.05 16.74 8.17
N ASP A 5 -4.92 17.74 7.29
CA ASP A 5 -3.65 18.22 6.71
C ASP A 5 -2.64 18.71 7.75
N ASP A 6 -3.07 19.40 8.80
CA ASP A 6 -2.15 19.87 9.85
C ASP A 6 -1.67 18.73 10.73
N VAL A 7 -2.52 17.72 10.96
CA VAL A 7 -2.15 16.50 11.69
C VAL A 7 -1.14 15.68 10.87
N TYR A 8 -1.32 15.59 9.55
CA TYR A 8 -0.39 14.90 8.66
C TYR A 8 0.95 15.64 8.54
N ARG A 9 0.95 16.98 8.39
CA ARG A 9 2.19 17.80 8.34
C ARG A 9 3.01 17.70 9.62
N ALA A 10 2.40 17.68 10.78
CA ALA A 10 3.07 17.54 12.08
C ALA A 10 3.75 16.16 12.28
N ARG A 11 3.34 15.14 11.53
CA ARG A 11 3.90 13.78 11.63
C ARG A 11 5.23 13.60 10.88
N PHE A 12 5.64 14.53 9.99
CA PHE A 12 6.74 14.26 9.04
C PHE A 12 7.79 15.38 8.97
N ASP A 13 8.87 15.20 9.75
CA ASP A 13 10.13 15.95 9.63
C ASP A 13 10.88 15.50 8.34
N GLU A 14 11.53 16.42 7.64
CA GLU A 14 12.22 16.21 6.36
C GLU A 14 13.35 15.16 6.42
N ARG A 15 14.06 15.07 7.55
CA ARG A 15 15.03 13.99 7.80
C ARG A 15 14.37 12.61 7.85
N ARG A 16 13.17 12.51 8.40
CA ARG A 16 12.39 11.26 8.43
C ARG A 16 11.89 10.90 7.04
N ARG A 17 11.49 11.88 6.21
CA ARG A 17 11.11 11.65 4.80
C ARG A 17 12.24 10.99 4.00
N ARG A 18 13.48 11.50 4.09
CA ARG A 18 14.66 10.93 3.39
C ARG A 18 14.97 9.50 3.86
N GLY A 19 14.91 9.26 5.17
CA GLY A 19 15.07 7.91 5.72
C GLY A 19 13.99 6.96 5.20
N LYS A 20 12.73 7.38 5.20
CA LYS A 20 11.59 6.60 4.71
C LYS A 20 11.72 6.28 3.21
N MET A 21 12.21 7.23 2.38
CA MET A 21 12.48 7.01 0.95
C MET A 21 13.48 5.86 0.73
N SER A 22 14.61 5.86 1.46
CA SER A 22 15.62 4.82 1.30
C SER A 22 15.13 3.43 1.75
N VAL A 23 14.27 3.37 2.76
CA VAL A 23 13.60 2.16 3.23
C VAL A 23 12.65 1.62 2.15
N TRP A 24 11.83 2.50 1.58
CA TRP A 24 10.87 2.13 0.53
C TRP A 24 11.54 1.65 -0.75
N ALA A 25 12.70 2.18 -1.11
CA ALA A 25 13.47 1.67 -2.25
C ALA A 25 13.77 0.16 -2.12
N GLU A 26 14.13 -0.32 -0.93
CA GLU A 26 14.40 -1.74 -0.69
C GLU A 26 13.11 -2.58 -0.60
N ILE A 27 12.03 -2.03 -0.04
CA ILE A 27 10.71 -2.68 -0.01
C ILE A 27 10.20 -2.87 -1.44
N VAL A 28 10.22 -1.81 -2.26
CA VAL A 28 9.76 -1.87 -3.66
C VAL A 28 10.63 -2.82 -4.48
N ALA A 29 11.95 -2.81 -4.29
CA ALA A 29 12.84 -3.78 -4.95
C ALA A 29 12.47 -5.24 -4.60
N TYR A 30 11.98 -5.49 -3.38
CA TYR A 30 11.44 -6.80 -3.02
C TYR A 30 10.09 -7.08 -3.68
N LEU A 31 9.17 -6.11 -3.72
CA LEU A 31 7.83 -6.25 -4.29
C LEU A 31 7.85 -6.38 -5.82
N GLN A 32 8.89 -5.87 -6.49
CA GLN A 32 9.03 -5.91 -7.95
C GLN A 32 8.86 -7.31 -8.56
N ARG A 33 9.11 -8.37 -7.81
CA ARG A 33 8.93 -9.78 -8.25
C ARG A 33 7.49 -10.15 -8.60
N TRP A 34 6.52 -9.36 -8.14
CA TRP A 34 5.10 -9.51 -8.45
C TRP A 34 4.57 -8.47 -9.41
N ILE A 35 5.43 -7.55 -9.87
CA ILE A 35 5.08 -6.42 -10.72
C ILE A 35 5.72 -6.62 -12.08
N ASP A 36 4.90 -6.66 -13.11
CA ASP A 36 5.36 -6.71 -14.50
C ASP A 36 5.83 -5.30 -14.92
N PRO A 37 7.12 -5.11 -15.24
CA PRO A 37 7.65 -3.80 -15.60
C PRO A 37 7.13 -3.27 -16.94
N GLU A 38 6.58 -4.15 -17.79
CA GLU A 38 6.04 -3.79 -19.11
C GLU A 38 4.56 -3.36 -19.05
N ARG A 39 3.96 -3.36 -17.87
CA ARG A 39 2.56 -2.99 -17.66
C ARG A 39 2.43 -1.78 -16.74
N PRO A 40 1.36 -0.96 -16.90
CA PRO A 40 1.08 0.18 -16.03
C PRO A 40 0.84 -0.23 -14.57
N VAL A 41 1.26 0.64 -13.66
CA VAL A 41 1.06 0.47 -12.20
C VAL A 41 0.32 1.69 -11.65
N VAL A 42 -0.61 1.49 -10.72
CA VAL A 42 -1.23 2.56 -9.94
C VAL A 42 -1.02 2.36 -8.45
N ASP A 43 -0.60 3.44 -7.77
CA ASP A 43 -0.43 3.58 -6.32
C ASP A 43 -1.65 4.32 -5.77
N VAL A 44 -2.52 3.62 -5.05
CA VAL A 44 -3.77 4.16 -4.50
C VAL A 44 -3.52 4.70 -3.09
N ALA A 45 -3.96 5.94 -2.84
CA ALA A 45 -3.65 6.69 -1.62
C ALA A 45 -2.12 6.80 -1.41
N CYS A 46 -1.46 7.37 -2.41
CA CYS A 46 0.01 7.31 -2.57
C CYS A 46 0.80 8.12 -1.53
N ASP A 47 0.15 8.98 -0.75
CA ASP A 47 0.81 9.92 0.18
C ASP A 47 1.96 10.67 -0.52
N ALA A 48 3.17 10.63 0.01
CA ALA A 48 4.35 11.26 -0.59
C ALA A 48 4.98 10.45 -1.76
N GLY A 49 4.26 9.47 -2.32
CA GLY A 49 4.69 8.66 -3.45
C GLY A 49 5.87 7.72 -3.16
N TYR A 50 5.94 7.19 -1.94
CA TYR A 50 7.06 6.32 -1.54
C TYR A 50 7.22 5.07 -2.40
N PHE A 51 6.11 4.45 -2.79
CA PHE A 51 6.12 3.28 -3.66
C PHE A 51 6.34 3.67 -5.12
N ILE A 52 5.54 4.61 -5.63
CA ILE A 52 5.50 4.92 -7.06
C ILE A 52 6.83 5.49 -7.59
N ARG A 53 7.64 6.12 -6.72
CA ARG A 53 8.96 6.65 -7.08
C ARG A 53 9.98 5.56 -7.40
N HIS A 54 9.80 4.36 -6.88
CA HIS A 54 10.81 3.29 -6.93
C HIS A 54 10.40 2.09 -7.78
N VAL A 55 9.12 1.97 -8.10
CA VAL A 55 8.62 0.87 -8.93
C VAL A 55 9.04 1.05 -10.39
N ARG A 56 9.34 -0.06 -11.05
CA ARG A 56 9.56 -0.13 -12.49
C ARG A 56 8.27 -0.61 -13.15
N ALA A 57 7.77 0.19 -14.07
CA ALA A 57 6.54 -0.05 -14.82
C ALA A 57 6.62 0.69 -16.15
N SER A 58 5.80 0.30 -17.14
CA SER A 58 5.69 1.03 -18.42
C SER A 58 5.12 2.42 -18.22
N GLU A 59 4.16 2.55 -17.30
CA GLU A 59 3.58 3.82 -16.87
C GLU A 59 3.37 3.78 -15.35
N ARG A 60 3.56 4.94 -14.71
CA ARG A 60 3.38 5.11 -13.28
C ARG A 60 2.24 6.07 -13.02
N TRP A 61 1.23 5.57 -12.32
CA TRP A 61 0.03 6.31 -11.92
C TRP A 61 -0.05 6.38 -10.41
N ALA A 62 -0.54 7.48 -9.88
CA ALA A 62 -0.77 7.67 -8.45
C ALA A 62 -2.07 8.40 -8.20
N THR A 63 -2.76 8.03 -7.12
CA THR A 63 -3.98 8.71 -6.69
C THR A 63 -3.90 9.05 -5.21
N ASP A 64 -4.47 10.16 -4.81
CA ASP A 64 -4.67 10.55 -3.42
C ASP A 64 -5.88 11.48 -3.35
N ILE A 65 -6.54 11.53 -2.20
CA ILE A 65 -7.64 12.48 -1.96
C ILE A 65 -7.13 13.93 -1.83
N ARG A 66 -5.85 14.11 -1.52
CA ARG A 66 -5.15 15.40 -1.48
C ARG A 66 -4.39 15.61 -2.78
N ASP A 67 -4.30 16.83 -3.25
CA ASP A 67 -3.39 17.14 -4.36
C ASP A 67 -1.93 17.15 -3.89
N VAL A 68 -1.24 16.07 -4.20
CA VAL A 68 0.20 15.86 -3.93
C VAL A 68 1.04 15.88 -5.20
N SER A 69 0.48 16.31 -6.33
CA SER A 69 1.11 16.29 -7.65
C SER A 69 2.48 16.98 -7.67
N ALA A 70 2.60 18.12 -6.99
CA ALA A 70 3.86 18.89 -6.90
C ALA A 70 4.98 18.13 -6.16
N GLU A 71 4.64 17.11 -5.37
CA GLU A 71 5.61 16.30 -4.63
C GLU A 71 6.06 15.07 -5.41
N LEU A 72 5.37 14.69 -6.47
CA LEU A 72 5.64 13.47 -7.26
C LEU A 72 6.66 13.71 -8.38
N PRO A 73 7.34 12.66 -8.87
CA PRO A 73 8.16 12.77 -10.07
C PRO A 73 7.31 13.23 -11.28
N PRO A 74 7.88 14.02 -12.20
CA PRO A 74 7.13 14.61 -13.32
C PRO A 74 6.61 13.58 -14.34
N ASP A 75 7.10 12.35 -14.31
CA ASP A 75 6.68 11.24 -15.15
C ASP A 75 5.64 10.33 -14.48
N VAL A 76 5.11 10.73 -13.32
CA VAL A 76 3.98 10.06 -12.66
C VAL A 76 2.69 10.77 -13.04
N HIS A 77 1.75 10.02 -13.62
CA HIS A 77 0.39 10.49 -13.86
C HIS A 77 -0.37 10.55 -12.54
N PHE A 78 -0.73 11.74 -12.09
CA PHE A 78 -1.44 11.91 -10.84
C PHE A 78 -2.90 12.26 -11.06
N VAL A 79 -3.78 11.64 -10.27
CA VAL A 79 -5.22 11.91 -10.24
C VAL A 79 -5.66 12.18 -8.80
N CYS A 80 -6.13 13.40 -8.53
CA CYS A 80 -6.68 13.78 -7.23
C CYS A 80 -8.11 13.24 -7.12
N THR A 81 -8.31 12.14 -6.39
CA THR A 81 -9.61 11.48 -6.24
C THR A 81 -9.66 10.58 -5.01
N ASP A 82 -10.87 10.34 -4.52
CA ASP A 82 -11.12 9.31 -3.50
C ASP A 82 -10.94 7.90 -4.11
N GLY A 83 -10.40 6.99 -3.32
CA GLY A 83 -10.19 5.60 -3.74
C GLY A 83 -11.46 4.86 -4.15
N LEU A 84 -12.61 5.21 -3.56
CA LEU A 84 -13.91 4.61 -3.91
C LEU A 84 -14.49 5.14 -5.23
N HIS A 85 -13.91 6.21 -5.81
CA HIS A 85 -14.31 6.82 -7.08
C HIS A 85 -13.32 6.57 -8.22
N LEU A 86 -12.35 5.67 -8.06
CA LEU A 86 -11.33 5.40 -9.08
C LEU A 86 -11.88 4.91 -10.41
N ARG A 87 -13.06 4.25 -10.44
CA ARG A 87 -13.71 3.83 -11.69
C ARG A 87 -14.10 5.01 -12.59
N ASP A 88 -14.36 6.18 -11.99
CA ASP A 88 -14.76 7.38 -12.74
C ASP A 88 -13.54 8.11 -13.33
N ALA A 89 -12.36 7.86 -12.75
CA ALA A 89 -11.13 8.58 -13.06
C ALA A 89 -10.08 7.75 -13.80
N LEU A 90 -10.13 6.42 -13.68
CA LEU A 90 -9.14 5.50 -14.23
C LEU A 90 -9.79 4.46 -15.15
N ARG A 91 -9.06 4.05 -16.17
CA ARG A 91 -9.53 3.11 -17.18
C ARG A 91 -9.62 1.68 -16.61
N PRO A 92 -10.79 1.02 -16.65
CA PRO A 92 -10.93 -0.38 -16.27
C PRO A 92 -10.07 -1.31 -17.14
N GLY A 93 -9.53 -2.37 -16.52
CA GLY A 93 -8.75 -3.40 -17.20
C GLY A 93 -7.37 -2.94 -17.71
N TYR A 94 -6.93 -1.75 -17.32
CA TYR A 94 -5.72 -1.13 -17.86
C TYR A 94 -4.44 -1.53 -17.11
N PHE A 95 -4.51 -1.64 -15.78
CA PHE A 95 -3.32 -1.78 -14.95
C PHE A 95 -2.83 -3.23 -14.86
N GLY A 96 -1.52 -3.40 -14.90
CA GLY A 96 -0.85 -4.65 -14.54
C GLY A 96 -0.74 -4.82 -13.04
N THR A 97 -0.68 -3.73 -12.29
CA THR A 97 -0.62 -3.75 -10.83
C THR A 97 -1.39 -2.58 -10.23
N VAL A 98 -2.18 -2.89 -9.19
CA VAL A 98 -2.75 -1.93 -8.24
C VAL A 98 -2.03 -2.13 -6.91
N PHE A 99 -1.51 -1.06 -6.33
CA PHE A 99 -0.83 -1.08 -5.04
C PHE A 99 -1.58 -0.26 -4.01
N MET A 100 -1.66 -0.76 -2.79
CA MET A 100 -2.25 -0.09 -1.62
C MET A 100 -1.38 -0.34 -0.39
N SER A 101 -1.13 0.69 0.40
CA SER A 101 -0.36 0.53 1.64
C SER A 101 -0.89 1.41 2.75
N ASN A 102 -1.24 0.79 3.89
CA ASN A 102 -1.78 1.50 5.06
C ASN A 102 -2.92 2.45 4.66
N TYR A 103 -3.89 1.92 3.95
CA TYR A 103 -5.02 2.66 3.39
C TYR A 103 -6.36 2.05 3.79
N LEU A 104 -6.49 0.72 3.73
CA LEU A 104 -7.78 0.05 3.94
C LEU A 104 -8.32 0.20 5.37
N GLU A 105 -7.44 0.42 6.35
CA GLU A 105 -7.82 0.69 7.75
C GLU A 105 -8.54 2.03 7.94
N HIS A 106 -8.36 2.96 7.01
CA HIS A 106 -8.97 4.29 7.05
C HIS A 106 -10.35 4.36 6.39
N LEU A 107 -10.78 3.29 5.73
CA LEU A 107 -12.14 3.19 5.18
C LEU A 107 -13.15 3.07 6.33
N GLU A 108 -14.36 3.61 6.14
CA GLU A 108 -15.36 3.71 7.21
C GLU A 108 -15.98 2.38 7.62
N SER A 109 -15.90 1.35 6.76
CA SER A 109 -16.53 0.06 7.02
C SER A 109 -15.90 -1.09 6.23
N SER A 110 -16.10 -2.33 6.72
CA SER A 110 -15.71 -3.54 5.99
C SER A 110 -16.36 -3.65 4.60
N ARG A 111 -17.56 -3.10 4.44
CA ARG A 111 -18.24 -3.03 3.13
C ARG A 111 -17.46 -2.18 2.15
N GLN A 112 -16.96 -1.02 2.59
CA GLN A 112 -16.09 -0.18 1.75
C GLN A 112 -14.76 -0.86 1.43
N VAL A 113 -14.21 -1.66 2.36
CA VAL A 113 -13.00 -2.47 2.06
C VAL A 113 -13.25 -3.43 0.90
N VAL A 114 -14.35 -4.20 0.96
CA VAL A 114 -14.70 -5.13 -0.13
C VAL A 114 -14.94 -4.36 -1.44
N GLU A 115 -15.64 -3.22 -1.39
CA GLU A 115 -15.86 -2.39 -2.58
C GLU A 115 -14.55 -1.83 -3.15
N GLN A 116 -13.65 -1.35 -2.31
CA GLN A 116 -12.33 -0.89 -2.75
C GLN A 116 -11.52 -1.99 -3.45
N LEU A 117 -11.60 -3.22 -2.94
CA LEU A 117 -10.92 -4.36 -3.58
C LEU A 117 -11.61 -4.77 -4.90
N ARG A 118 -12.94 -4.59 -5.04
CA ARG A 118 -13.64 -4.76 -6.32
C ARG A 118 -13.21 -3.72 -7.33
N ILE A 119 -13.11 -2.46 -6.91
CA ILE A 119 -12.58 -1.38 -7.76
C ILE A 119 -11.17 -1.74 -8.24
N ALA A 120 -10.30 -2.18 -7.34
CA ALA A 120 -8.96 -2.63 -7.72
C ALA A 120 -8.99 -3.79 -8.72
N CYS A 121 -9.88 -4.78 -8.53
CA CYS A 121 -10.06 -5.88 -9.47
C CYS A 121 -10.51 -5.39 -10.85
N ASP A 122 -11.43 -4.43 -10.91
CA ASP A 122 -11.93 -3.86 -12.18
C ASP A 122 -10.84 -3.07 -12.92
N LEU A 123 -9.97 -2.36 -12.21
CA LEU A 123 -8.85 -1.61 -12.80
C LEU A 123 -7.75 -2.53 -13.36
N LEU A 124 -7.59 -3.72 -12.77
CA LEU A 124 -6.60 -4.69 -13.22
C LEU A 124 -7.01 -5.31 -14.56
N GLY A 125 -6.08 -5.43 -15.47
CA GLY A 125 -6.24 -6.29 -16.65
C GLY A 125 -6.15 -7.77 -16.29
N PRO A 126 -6.52 -8.69 -17.19
CA PRO A 126 -6.42 -10.13 -16.97
C PRO A 126 -5.01 -10.53 -16.50
N GLY A 127 -4.93 -11.32 -15.43
CA GLY A 127 -3.67 -11.72 -14.80
C GLY A 127 -2.91 -10.58 -14.11
N GLY A 128 -3.53 -9.39 -13.99
CA GLY A 128 -2.99 -8.28 -13.23
C GLY A 128 -3.05 -8.54 -11.72
N ARG A 129 -2.23 -7.85 -10.94
CA ARG A 129 -2.05 -8.12 -9.52
C ARG A 129 -2.38 -6.94 -8.63
N LEU A 130 -3.14 -7.22 -7.58
CA LEU A 130 -3.28 -6.36 -6.43
C LEU A 130 -2.18 -6.69 -5.41
N ILE A 131 -1.50 -5.68 -4.90
CA ILE A 131 -0.51 -5.80 -3.82
C ILE A 131 -0.95 -4.88 -2.69
N VAL A 132 -1.16 -5.45 -1.50
CA VAL A 132 -1.57 -4.71 -0.30
C VAL A 132 -0.54 -4.90 0.80
N LEU A 133 -0.11 -3.81 1.42
CA LEU A 133 0.60 -3.79 2.70
C LEU A 133 -0.34 -3.23 3.76
N GLN A 134 -0.69 -4.04 4.76
CA GLN A 134 -1.76 -3.72 5.70
C GLN A 134 -1.34 -4.03 7.15
N PRO A 135 -1.51 -3.10 8.11
CA PRO A 135 -1.37 -3.41 9.52
C PRO A 135 -2.30 -4.55 9.92
N ASN A 136 -1.76 -5.54 10.62
CA ASN A 136 -2.54 -6.68 11.08
C ASN A 136 -2.92 -6.46 12.55
N VAL A 137 -4.20 -6.24 12.82
CA VAL A 137 -4.69 -5.95 14.18
C VAL A 137 -4.33 -7.03 15.20
N ARG A 138 -4.28 -8.30 14.80
CA ARG A 138 -3.86 -9.42 15.67
C ARG A 138 -2.40 -9.33 16.12
N LEU A 139 -1.55 -8.67 15.32
CA LEU A 139 -0.13 -8.57 15.58
C LEU A 139 0.25 -7.21 16.18
N VAL A 140 -0.50 -6.17 15.82
CA VAL A 140 -0.32 -4.81 16.34
C VAL A 140 -0.92 -4.68 17.72
N GLY A 141 -2.06 -5.34 17.98
CA GLY A 141 -2.79 -5.25 19.25
C GLY A 141 -3.40 -3.87 19.47
N GLY A 142 -3.48 -3.44 20.72
CA GLY A 142 -4.07 -2.15 21.11
C GLY A 142 -3.49 -0.93 20.40
N ALA A 143 -2.20 -0.97 20.06
CA ALA A 143 -1.53 0.12 19.35
C ALA A 143 -2.09 0.37 17.93
N TYR A 144 -2.94 -0.53 17.40
CA TYR A 144 -3.70 -0.31 16.18
C TYR A 144 -4.64 0.90 16.31
N TRP A 145 -5.21 1.09 17.48
CA TRP A 145 -6.17 2.13 17.80
C TRP A 145 -5.55 3.43 18.34
N ASP A 146 -4.21 3.54 18.33
CA ASP A 146 -3.51 4.80 18.68
C ASP A 146 -3.74 5.90 17.61
N PHE A 147 -4.34 5.55 16.47
CA PHE A 147 -4.67 6.45 15.39
C PHE A 147 -6.19 6.63 15.29
N ILE A 148 -6.66 7.87 15.43
CA ILE A 148 -8.09 8.20 15.45
C ILE A 148 -8.81 7.91 14.12
N ASP A 149 -8.05 7.83 13.04
CA ASP A 149 -8.47 7.61 11.66
C ASP A 149 -8.43 6.12 11.23
N HIS A 150 -8.20 5.20 12.18
CA HIS A 150 -8.37 3.77 11.95
C HIS A 150 -9.80 3.33 12.29
N HIS A 151 -10.58 2.99 11.30
CA HIS A 151 -11.98 2.59 11.45
C HIS A 151 -12.19 1.09 11.30
N VAL A 152 -11.40 0.43 10.43
CA VAL A 152 -11.56 -0.99 10.12
C VAL A 152 -10.37 -1.82 10.61
N ALA A 153 -10.64 -2.78 11.49
CA ALA A 153 -9.65 -3.72 11.98
C ALA A 153 -9.49 -4.90 11.02
N LEU A 154 -8.35 -4.99 10.33
CA LEU A 154 -8.07 -6.05 9.37
C LEU A 154 -7.05 -7.06 9.91
N THR A 155 -7.34 -8.33 9.66
CA THR A 155 -6.39 -9.44 9.82
C THR A 155 -5.98 -9.97 8.45
N GLU A 156 -4.98 -10.84 8.41
CA GLU A 156 -4.62 -11.56 7.20
C GLU A 156 -5.78 -12.38 6.62
N ARG A 157 -6.65 -12.89 7.48
CA ARG A 157 -7.81 -13.73 7.08
C ARG A 157 -8.93 -12.88 6.49
N SER A 158 -9.31 -11.80 7.19
CA SER A 158 -10.34 -10.90 6.69
C SER A 158 -9.92 -10.21 5.39
N LEU A 159 -8.62 -9.95 5.19
CA LEU A 159 -8.11 -9.41 3.93
C LEU A 159 -8.21 -10.40 2.77
N VAL A 160 -7.91 -11.69 3.02
CA VAL A 160 -8.10 -12.76 2.02
C VAL A 160 -9.58 -12.92 1.68
N GLU A 161 -10.46 -13.02 2.68
CA GLU A 161 -11.91 -13.12 2.50
C GLU A 161 -12.47 -11.94 1.68
N ALA A 162 -12.07 -10.71 2.02
CA ALA A 162 -12.48 -9.52 1.28
C ALA A 162 -11.98 -9.55 -0.18
N GLY A 163 -10.78 -10.05 -0.43
CA GLY A 163 -10.23 -10.24 -1.77
C GLY A 163 -11.01 -11.25 -2.58
N GLU A 164 -11.37 -12.39 -1.99
CA GLU A 164 -12.20 -13.43 -2.64
C GLU A 164 -13.62 -12.90 -2.95
N LEU A 165 -14.24 -12.17 -2.03
CA LEU A 165 -15.52 -11.48 -2.25
C LEU A 165 -15.45 -10.42 -3.35
N ALA A 166 -14.25 -9.87 -3.60
CA ALA A 166 -13.99 -8.93 -4.69
C ALA A 166 -13.67 -9.61 -6.03
N GLY A 167 -13.65 -10.94 -6.10
CA GLY A 167 -13.33 -11.70 -7.31
C GLY A 167 -11.83 -11.88 -7.57
N LEU A 168 -10.99 -11.64 -6.58
CA LEU A 168 -9.55 -11.82 -6.66
C LEU A 168 -9.13 -13.22 -6.16
N ARG A 169 -8.07 -13.76 -6.75
CA ARG A 169 -7.45 -15.02 -6.32
C ARG A 169 -6.15 -14.74 -5.56
N THR A 170 -6.02 -15.28 -4.37
CA THR A 170 -4.80 -15.14 -3.57
C THR A 170 -3.61 -15.82 -4.27
N VAL A 171 -2.53 -15.07 -4.47
CA VAL A 171 -1.24 -15.54 -5.01
C VAL A 171 -0.21 -15.73 -3.90
N ARG A 172 -0.14 -14.76 -2.99
CA ARG A 172 0.80 -14.79 -1.87
C ARG A 172 0.22 -14.10 -0.65
N LEU A 173 0.37 -14.73 0.49
CA LEU A 173 0.07 -14.15 1.79
C LEU A 173 1.30 -14.28 2.70
N VAL A 174 1.78 -13.16 3.24
CA VAL A 174 2.81 -13.12 4.28
C VAL A 174 2.22 -12.37 5.46
N THR A 175 1.76 -13.11 6.46
CA THR A 175 1.06 -12.56 7.63
C THR A 175 1.92 -11.57 8.42
N ARG A 176 3.23 -11.84 8.53
CA ARG A 176 4.21 -11.03 9.25
C ARG A 176 5.27 -10.56 8.27
N PHE A 177 5.07 -9.41 7.61
CA PHE A 177 6.04 -8.92 6.63
C PHE A 177 6.85 -7.75 7.16
N LEU A 178 6.25 -6.58 7.38
CA LEU A 178 6.96 -5.40 7.85
C LEU A 178 6.65 -5.07 9.32
N PRO A 179 7.56 -4.41 10.04
CA PRO A 179 7.23 -3.78 11.33
C PRO A 179 6.12 -2.75 11.16
N TYR A 180 5.29 -2.57 12.20
CA TYR A 180 4.14 -1.67 12.16
C TYR A 180 4.51 -0.19 12.08
N THR A 181 5.51 0.25 12.80
CA THR A 181 5.89 1.66 12.80
C THR A 181 7.38 1.85 12.50
N THR A 182 7.69 2.90 11.77
CA THR A 182 9.06 3.40 11.59
C THR A 182 9.53 4.24 12.79
N LYS A 183 8.67 4.45 13.81
CA LYS A 183 8.99 5.21 15.03
C LYS A 183 9.75 4.38 16.06
N GLY A 184 9.98 3.09 15.80
CA GLY A 184 10.72 2.20 16.68
C GLY A 184 12.21 2.55 16.77
N ARG A 185 12.87 2.10 17.84
CA ARG A 185 14.32 2.26 18.08
C ARG A 185 15.21 1.48 17.11
N LEU A 186 14.64 0.75 16.14
CA LEU A 186 15.40 -0.01 15.17
C LEU A 186 16.09 0.94 14.17
N PRO A 187 17.39 0.75 13.90
CA PRO A 187 18.09 1.55 12.91
C PRO A 187 17.44 1.40 11.53
N GLN A 188 17.09 2.52 10.89
CA GLN A 188 16.41 2.55 9.59
C GLN A 188 17.41 2.67 8.42
N GLY A 189 18.57 2.03 8.53
CA GLY A 189 19.57 2.06 7.46
C GLY A 189 19.16 1.20 6.27
N ARG A 190 19.34 1.70 5.04
CA ARG A 190 19.03 1.02 3.78
C ARG A 190 19.58 -0.41 3.73
N ARG A 191 20.82 -0.65 4.20
CA ARG A 191 21.45 -1.98 4.23
C ARG A 191 20.70 -2.94 5.15
N LEU A 192 20.25 -2.46 6.30
CA LEU A 192 19.51 -3.28 7.27
C LEU A 192 18.13 -3.66 6.73
N VAL A 193 17.42 -2.73 6.09
CA VAL A 193 16.13 -3.03 5.46
C VAL A 193 16.29 -4.04 4.31
N ARG A 194 17.33 -3.88 3.49
CA ARG A 194 17.66 -4.85 2.44
C ARG A 194 17.88 -6.25 3.00
N LEU A 195 18.61 -6.39 4.10
CA LEU A 195 18.81 -7.66 4.78
C LEU A 195 17.50 -8.19 5.34
N TYR A 196 16.73 -7.31 6.01
CA TYR A 196 15.43 -7.65 6.59
C TYR A 196 14.47 -8.25 5.57
N VAL A 197 14.23 -7.57 4.43
CA VAL A 197 13.26 -8.04 3.41
C VAL A 197 13.71 -9.33 2.72
N ARG A 198 15.00 -9.70 2.82
CA ARG A 198 15.57 -10.93 2.23
C ARG A 198 15.70 -12.08 3.22
N PHE A 199 15.46 -11.84 4.51
CA PHE A 199 15.62 -12.85 5.55
C PHE A 199 14.31 -13.13 6.31
N PRO A 200 13.42 -13.98 5.75
CA PRO A 200 12.08 -14.25 6.30
C PRO A 200 12.02 -14.64 7.79
N PRO A 201 12.99 -15.32 8.40
CA PRO A 201 12.93 -15.64 9.83
C PRO A 201 12.77 -14.40 10.73
N VAL A 202 13.37 -13.26 10.35
CA VAL A 202 13.23 -11.99 11.09
C VAL A 202 11.82 -11.41 10.99
N TRP A 203 11.11 -11.69 9.91
CA TRP A 203 9.72 -11.22 9.76
C TRP A 203 8.81 -11.85 10.81
N TRP A 204 9.03 -13.13 11.11
CA TRP A 204 8.25 -13.82 12.14
C TRP A 204 8.37 -13.12 13.50
N LEU A 205 9.54 -12.58 13.83
CA LEU A 205 9.81 -11.89 15.08
C LEU A 205 9.29 -10.43 15.09
N LEU A 206 9.56 -9.68 14.03
CA LEU A 206 9.36 -8.23 13.99
C LEU A 206 8.16 -7.78 13.13
N GLY A 207 7.68 -8.64 12.21
CA GLY A 207 6.61 -8.30 11.30
C GLY A 207 5.26 -8.17 11.98
N LYS A 208 4.57 -7.07 11.71
CA LYS A 208 3.24 -6.73 12.21
C LYS A 208 2.30 -6.27 11.10
N GLN A 209 2.82 -6.04 9.91
CA GLN A 209 2.04 -5.77 8.71
C GLN A 209 1.98 -7.01 7.84
N THR A 210 0.83 -7.24 7.21
CA THR A 210 0.61 -8.30 6.24
C THR A 210 0.95 -7.80 4.84
N LEU A 211 1.65 -8.63 4.06
CA LEU A 211 1.73 -8.50 2.62
C LEU A 211 0.74 -9.47 1.99
N TYR A 212 -0.20 -8.94 1.24
CA TYR A 212 -1.18 -9.69 0.46
C TYR A 212 -0.97 -9.40 -1.02
N VAL A 213 -0.80 -10.44 -1.81
CA VAL A 213 -0.75 -10.37 -3.27
C VAL A 213 -1.89 -11.24 -3.81
N ALA A 214 -2.76 -10.62 -4.57
CA ALA A 214 -3.86 -11.30 -5.25
C ALA A 214 -3.81 -11.00 -6.75
N GLU A 215 -4.52 -11.79 -7.53
CA GLU A 215 -4.54 -11.71 -9.00
C GLU A 215 -5.98 -11.63 -9.48
N ARG A 216 -6.26 -10.77 -10.45
CA ARG A 216 -7.46 -10.86 -11.25
C ARG A 216 -7.39 -12.11 -12.13
N PRO A 217 -8.31 -13.08 -12.00
CA PRO A 217 -8.35 -14.24 -12.90
C PRO A 217 -8.41 -13.83 -14.37
N ARG A 218 -7.93 -14.71 -15.25
CA ARG A 218 -7.97 -14.51 -16.71
C ARG A 218 -9.35 -14.70 -17.29
#